data_ca1349bf3e8a465193d66f012f7c87e6
#
_entry.id   ca1349bf3e8a465193d66f012f7c87e6
#
_cell.length_a   1.000
_cell.length_b   1.000
_cell.length_c   1.000
_cell.angle_alpha   90.00
_cell.angle_beta   90.00
_cell.angle_gamma   90.00
#
_symmetry.space_group_name_H-M   'P 1'
#
loop_
_entity.id
_entity.type
_entity.pdbx_description
1 polymer ?
#
loop_
_entity_poly.entity_id
_entity_poly.type
_entity_poly.pdbx_seq_one_letter_code
_entity_poly.pdbx_strand_id
1 'polypeptide(L)'
;MKGIRLDHELAECIKEWGWKYHHLGIPTKEKLPDEKYIPHFKFYVSGFPTSPFGVEWMRFDADSPIHPLVQAIPHVAFEVDDLDYELATHNFNVITSPNPPSVGVRVAMIEHNGAPIELIEFEKNDKK
;
A
#
# COMPACT_ATOMS: atom_id res chain seq x y z
N MET A 1 2.57 11.79 37.58
CA MET A 1 2.79 12.65 36.45
C MET A 1 2.22 12.04 35.19
N LYS A 2 1.62 12.83 34.37
CA LYS A 2 1.03 12.33 33.15
C LYS A 2 2.04 12.39 32.01
N GLY A 3 2.08 11.34 31.24
CA GLY A 3 2.86 11.36 30.03
C GLY A 3 2.24 12.30 28.99
N ILE A 4 3.08 12.74 28.09
CA ILE A 4 2.63 13.60 26.99
C ILE A 4 2.30 12.73 25.81
N ARG A 5 1.08 12.86 25.32
CA ARG A 5 0.66 12.17 24.12
C ARG A 5 0.99 13.05 22.92
N LEU A 6 1.69 12.48 21.97
CA LEU A 6 2.03 13.20 20.74
C LEU A 6 1.26 12.68 19.55
N ASP A 7 0.41 11.67 19.77
CA ASP A 7 -0.32 11.04 18.70
C ASP A 7 -1.71 11.63 18.49
N HIS A 8 -1.99 12.78 19.11
CA HIS A 8 -3.25 13.48 18.79
C HIS A 8 -3.14 14.22 17.46
N GLU A 9 -1.95 14.36 16.93
CA GLU A 9 -1.75 14.94 15.61
C GLU A 9 -1.81 13.83 14.57
N LEU A 10 -2.21 14.19 13.37
CA LEU A 10 -2.14 13.25 12.26
C LEU A 10 -0.68 13.01 11.90
N ALA A 11 -0.42 11.86 11.28
CA ALA A 11 0.92 11.56 10.80
C ALA A 11 1.39 12.61 9.81
N GLU A 12 2.69 12.82 9.78
CA GLU A 12 3.27 13.86 8.94
C GLU A 12 2.90 13.68 7.48
N CYS A 13 2.85 12.45 6.98
CA CYS A 13 2.55 12.22 5.57
C CYS A 13 1.14 12.71 5.22
N ILE A 14 0.23 12.65 6.17
CA ILE A 14 -1.14 13.13 5.92
C ILE A 14 -1.21 14.63 6.13
N LYS A 15 -0.63 15.11 7.22
CA LYS A 15 -0.76 16.51 7.60
C LYS A 15 0.08 17.42 6.72
N GLU A 16 1.32 17.00 6.39
CA GLU A 16 2.25 17.88 5.70
C GLU A 16 2.41 17.54 4.23
N TRP A 17 2.34 16.24 3.87
CA TRP A 17 2.62 15.81 2.49
C TRP A 17 1.38 15.64 1.66
N GLY A 18 0.19 15.68 2.28
CA GLY A 18 -1.05 15.56 1.54
C GLY A 18 -1.41 14.15 1.11
N TRP A 19 -0.78 13.15 1.69
CA TRP A 19 -1.11 11.76 1.37
C TRP A 19 -2.45 11.39 1.98
N LYS A 20 -3.13 10.41 1.39
CA LYS A 20 -4.43 9.95 1.87
C LYS A 20 -4.36 8.46 2.12
N TYR A 21 -4.89 8.04 3.26
CA TYR A 21 -5.00 6.61 3.56
C TYR A 21 -5.84 5.93 2.48
N HIS A 22 -5.37 4.79 2.00
CA HIS A 22 -6.14 4.02 1.02
C HIS A 22 -6.57 2.68 1.58
N HIS A 23 -5.62 1.87 2.05
CA HIS A 23 -6.00 0.56 2.56
C HIS A 23 -4.93 0.01 3.48
N LEU A 24 -5.29 -1.05 4.18
CA LEU A 24 -4.38 -1.86 5.00
C LEU A 24 -4.35 -3.25 4.40
N GLY A 25 -3.19 -3.66 3.90
CA GLY A 25 -3.01 -4.96 3.32
C GLY A 25 -2.50 -5.96 4.34
N ILE A 26 -3.15 -7.11 4.45
CA ILE A 26 -2.81 -8.11 5.45
C ILE A 26 -2.55 -9.45 4.76
N PRO A 27 -1.34 -10.01 4.89
CA PRO A 27 -1.06 -11.31 4.31
C PRO A 27 -1.86 -12.41 4.99
N THR A 28 -2.31 -13.39 4.23
CA THR A 28 -3.00 -14.53 4.78
C THR A 28 -2.63 -15.77 3.97
N LYS A 29 -2.72 -16.92 4.59
CA LYS A 29 -2.55 -18.18 3.89
C LYS A 29 -3.87 -18.86 3.60
N GLU A 30 -4.95 -18.28 4.08
CA GLU A 30 -6.28 -18.86 3.91
C GLU A 30 -6.88 -18.44 2.58
N LYS A 31 -7.49 -19.39 1.90
CA LYS A 31 -8.25 -19.07 0.70
C LYS A 31 -9.58 -18.50 1.13
N LEU A 32 -9.83 -17.26 0.75
CA LEU A 32 -11.02 -16.54 1.17
C LEU A 32 -12.01 -16.44 0.00
N PRO A 33 -13.29 -16.20 0.31
CA PRO A 33 -14.26 -16.00 -0.77
C PRO A 33 -13.98 -14.71 -1.51
N ASP A 34 -14.41 -14.67 -2.76
CA ASP A 34 -14.34 -13.47 -3.59
C ASP A 34 -12.91 -12.99 -3.85
N GLU A 35 -11.95 -13.91 -3.82
CA GLU A 35 -10.58 -13.55 -4.19
C GLU A 35 -10.50 -13.17 -5.65
N LYS A 36 -9.71 -12.13 -5.93
CA LYS A 36 -9.39 -11.75 -7.30
C LYS A 36 -7.90 -11.95 -7.50
N TYR A 37 -7.53 -12.65 -8.55
CA TYR A 37 -6.11 -12.96 -8.82
C TYR A 37 -5.46 -11.81 -9.57
N ILE A 38 -4.26 -11.46 -9.17
CA ILE A 38 -3.44 -10.45 -9.84
C ILE A 38 -2.28 -11.21 -10.50
N PRO A 39 -2.44 -11.58 -11.78
CA PRO A 39 -1.47 -12.49 -12.41
C PRO A 39 -0.07 -11.91 -12.54
N HIS A 40 0.02 -10.59 -12.69
CA HIS A 40 1.31 -9.94 -12.85
C HIS A 40 2.22 -10.20 -11.63
N PHE A 41 1.62 -10.26 -10.45
CA PHE A 41 2.37 -10.43 -9.22
C PHE A 41 2.06 -11.73 -8.51
N LYS A 42 1.21 -12.57 -9.08
CA LYS A 42 0.93 -13.91 -8.58
C LYS A 42 0.44 -13.90 -7.14
N PHE A 43 -0.60 -13.13 -6.90
CA PHE A 43 -1.25 -13.14 -5.60
C PHE A 43 -2.73 -12.84 -5.75
N TYR A 44 -3.47 -13.15 -4.70
CA TYR A 44 -4.92 -12.96 -4.65
C TYR A 44 -5.25 -11.87 -3.65
N VAL A 45 -6.25 -11.05 -3.97
CA VAL A 45 -6.72 -10.01 -3.05
C VAL A 45 -8.20 -10.21 -2.82
N SER A 46 -8.65 -9.82 -1.62
CA SER A 46 -10.06 -9.90 -1.27
C SER A 46 -10.37 -8.94 -0.13
N GLY A 47 -11.64 -8.63 0.03
CA GLY A 47 -12.13 -7.91 1.20
C GLY A 47 -12.26 -6.42 1.06
N PHE A 48 -11.43 -5.79 0.23
CA PHE A 48 -11.45 -4.33 0.18
C PHE A 48 -12.82 -3.76 -0.19
N PRO A 49 -13.52 -4.27 -1.21
CA PRO A 49 -14.78 -3.65 -1.62
C PRO A 49 -15.87 -3.69 -0.55
N THR A 50 -15.77 -4.62 0.39
CA THR A 50 -16.79 -4.75 1.41
C THR A 50 -16.32 -4.32 2.79
N SER A 51 -15.12 -3.75 2.89
CA SER A 51 -14.58 -3.32 4.17
C SER A 51 -14.78 -1.83 4.35
N PRO A 52 -15.50 -1.41 5.38
CA PRO A 52 -15.62 0.03 5.65
C PRO A 52 -14.32 0.65 6.15
N PHE A 53 -13.32 -0.18 6.42
CA PHE A 53 -12.04 0.30 6.94
C PHE A 53 -10.90 0.17 5.95
N GLY A 54 -11.18 -0.33 4.75
CA GLY A 54 -10.13 -0.51 3.75
C GLY A 54 -9.20 -1.67 4.01
N VAL A 55 -9.68 -2.72 4.66
CA VAL A 55 -8.85 -3.89 4.91
C VAL A 55 -8.86 -4.79 3.68
N GLU A 56 -7.68 -5.16 3.24
CA GLU A 56 -7.51 -6.00 2.07
C GLU A 56 -6.64 -7.20 2.44
N TRP A 57 -7.14 -8.40 2.17
CA TRP A 57 -6.41 -9.63 2.44
C TRP A 57 -5.63 -10.04 1.21
N MET A 58 -4.41 -10.52 1.41
CA MET A 58 -3.51 -10.86 0.31
C MET A 58 -2.96 -12.26 0.53
N ARG A 59 -3.18 -13.13 -0.46
CA ARG A 59 -2.67 -14.51 -0.39
C ARG A 59 -1.74 -14.72 -1.59
N PHE A 60 -0.50 -15.06 -1.31
CA PHE A 60 0.55 -15.09 -2.32
C PHE A 60 0.82 -16.50 -2.79
N ASP A 61 1.00 -16.68 -4.11
CA ASP A 61 1.53 -17.92 -4.64
C ASP A 61 2.95 -18.13 -4.15
N ALA A 62 3.40 -19.37 -4.15
CA ALA A 62 4.73 -19.69 -3.65
C ALA A 62 5.82 -18.98 -4.44
N ASP A 63 5.57 -18.74 -5.74
CA ASP A 63 6.55 -18.10 -6.59
C ASP A 63 6.21 -16.64 -6.89
N SER A 64 5.40 -16.02 -6.05
CA SER A 64 5.10 -14.60 -6.22
C SER A 64 6.38 -13.77 -6.11
N PRO A 65 6.58 -12.81 -7.04
CA PRO A 65 7.78 -11.97 -6.99
C PRO A 65 7.69 -10.82 -5.99
N ILE A 66 6.58 -10.72 -5.26
CA ILE A 66 6.41 -9.64 -4.30
C ILE A 66 7.48 -9.74 -3.22
N HIS A 67 7.98 -8.59 -2.78
CA HIS A 67 9.05 -8.53 -1.78
C HIS A 67 8.66 -9.34 -0.53
N PRO A 68 9.60 -10.10 0.02
CA PRO A 68 9.27 -10.97 1.17
C PRO A 68 8.68 -10.24 2.36
N LEU A 69 9.08 -9.00 2.59
CA LEU A 69 8.53 -8.24 3.72
C LEU A 69 7.04 -8.03 3.55
N VAL A 70 6.59 -7.74 2.32
CA VAL A 70 5.18 -7.53 2.05
C VAL A 70 4.39 -8.81 2.23
N GLN A 71 5.02 -9.95 1.94
CA GLN A 71 4.35 -11.24 2.12
C GLN A 71 4.32 -11.66 3.58
N ALA A 72 5.15 -11.07 4.42
CA ALA A 72 5.30 -11.52 5.79
C ALA A 72 4.47 -10.74 6.79
N ILE A 73 4.33 -9.42 6.60
CA ILE A 73 3.64 -8.59 7.59
C ILE A 73 2.71 -7.61 6.89
N PRO A 74 1.73 -7.06 7.62
CA PRO A 74 0.80 -6.10 7.02
C PRO A 74 1.49 -4.83 6.56
N HIS A 75 0.87 -4.16 5.58
CA HIS A 75 1.35 -2.87 5.11
C HIS A 75 0.18 -1.89 5.04
N VAL A 76 0.50 -0.62 5.25
CA VAL A 76 -0.46 0.45 5.03
C VAL A 76 -0.19 1.06 3.67
N ALA A 77 -1.25 1.44 2.96
CA ALA A 77 -1.14 2.04 1.64
C ALA A 77 -1.70 3.44 1.67
N PHE A 78 -0.97 4.35 1.05
CA PHE A 78 -1.39 5.75 0.92
C PHE A 78 -1.50 6.11 -0.54
N GLU A 79 -2.54 6.86 -0.85
CA GLU A 79 -2.67 7.44 -2.18
C GLU A 79 -1.86 8.72 -2.25
N VAL A 80 -1.08 8.86 -3.32
CA VAL A 80 -0.28 10.05 -3.57
C VAL A 80 -0.66 10.60 -4.95
N ASP A 81 -0.46 11.90 -5.14
CA ASP A 81 -0.79 12.53 -6.41
C ASP A 81 0.24 12.25 -7.49
N ASP A 82 1.51 12.20 -7.11
CA ASP A 82 2.61 12.09 -8.07
C ASP A 82 3.68 11.20 -7.45
N LEU A 83 3.63 9.93 -7.82
CA LEU A 83 4.51 8.93 -7.23
C LEU A 83 5.98 9.26 -7.47
N ASP A 84 6.31 9.64 -8.70
CA ASP A 84 7.70 9.95 -9.02
C ASP A 84 8.21 11.13 -8.22
N TYR A 85 7.37 12.15 -8.03
CA TYR A 85 7.76 13.31 -7.23
C TYR A 85 8.02 12.91 -5.78
N GLU A 86 7.14 12.06 -5.22
CA GLU A 86 7.30 11.67 -3.83
C GLU A 86 8.59 10.87 -3.63
N LEU A 87 8.89 9.98 -4.56
CA LEU A 87 10.10 9.17 -4.45
C LEU A 87 11.37 10.00 -4.67
N ALA A 88 11.28 11.05 -5.51
CA ALA A 88 12.43 11.91 -5.74
C ALA A 88 12.66 12.90 -4.61
N THR A 89 11.58 13.31 -3.94
CA THR A 89 11.66 14.35 -2.92
C THR A 89 12.14 13.81 -1.58
N HIS A 90 11.69 12.61 -1.23
CA HIS A 90 12.03 12.00 0.04
C HIS A 90 13.08 10.93 -0.14
N ASN A 91 13.89 10.73 0.87
CA ASN A 91 14.96 9.74 0.81
C ASN A 91 14.45 8.40 1.36
N PHE A 92 13.47 7.81 0.66
CA PHE A 92 12.87 6.56 1.09
C PHE A 92 13.75 5.37 0.74
N ASN A 93 13.63 4.31 1.53
CA ASN A 93 14.19 3.02 1.18
C ASN A 93 13.18 2.27 0.32
N VAL A 94 13.38 2.30 -0.99
CA VAL A 94 12.43 1.70 -1.94
C VAL A 94 12.73 0.22 -2.05
N ILE A 95 11.74 -0.62 -1.73
CA ILE A 95 11.90 -2.07 -1.83
C ILE A 95 11.15 -2.67 -3.02
N THR A 96 10.27 -1.89 -3.65
CA THR A 96 9.65 -2.27 -4.92
C THR A 96 9.49 -1.01 -5.74
N SER A 97 10.16 -0.98 -6.89
CA SER A 97 10.11 0.18 -7.77
C SER A 97 8.71 0.37 -8.34
N PRO A 98 8.38 1.58 -8.78
CA PRO A 98 7.06 1.84 -9.35
C PRO A 98 6.71 0.86 -10.46
N ASN A 99 5.49 0.37 -10.41
CA ASN A 99 5.00 -0.60 -11.38
C ASN A 99 3.47 -0.56 -11.37
N PRO A 100 2.83 -1.02 -12.47
CA PRO A 100 1.38 -1.04 -12.53
C PRO A 100 0.85 -2.45 -12.21
N PRO A 101 0.16 -2.63 -11.07
CA PRO A 101 -0.48 -3.91 -10.80
C PRO A 101 -1.71 -4.13 -11.68
N SER A 102 -2.29 -3.06 -12.19
CA SER A 102 -3.41 -3.12 -13.10
C SER A 102 -3.47 -1.81 -13.87
N VAL A 103 -4.39 -1.75 -14.81
CA VAL A 103 -4.53 -0.56 -15.65
C VAL A 103 -4.94 0.62 -14.79
N GLY A 104 -4.30 1.76 -15.02
CA GLY A 104 -4.70 3.00 -14.38
C GLY A 104 -4.15 3.23 -12.99
N VAL A 105 -3.22 2.39 -12.55
CA VAL A 105 -2.65 2.54 -11.21
C VAL A 105 -1.17 2.18 -11.24
N ARG A 106 -0.38 2.94 -10.49
CA ARG A 106 1.04 2.63 -10.27
C ARG A 106 1.29 2.57 -8.79
N VAL A 107 2.09 1.60 -8.37
CA VAL A 107 2.40 1.43 -6.95
C VAL A 107 3.90 1.29 -6.77
N ALA A 108 4.36 1.66 -5.59
CA ALA A 108 5.72 1.39 -5.15
C ALA A 108 5.65 1.01 -3.68
N MET A 109 6.66 0.27 -3.23
CA MET A 109 6.74 -0.10 -1.81
C MET A 109 8.01 0.48 -1.25
N ILE A 110 7.89 1.05 -0.06
CA ILE A 110 9.05 1.53 0.70
C ILE A 110 9.07 0.82 2.05
N GLU A 111 10.21 0.86 2.70
CA GLU A 111 10.37 0.24 4.01
C GLU A 111 10.78 1.32 5.00
N HIS A 112 10.07 1.38 6.11
CA HIS A 112 10.34 2.35 7.16
C HIS A 112 10.43 1.62 8.49
N ASN A 113 11.64 1.53 9.03
CA ASN A 113 11.86 0.88 10.33
C ASN A 113 11.27 -0.53 10.37
N GLY A 114 11.43 -1.26 9.27
CA GLY A 114 10.90 -2.61 9.19
C GLY A 114 9.46 -2.73 8.78
N ALA A 115 8.77 -1.62 8.54
CA ALA A 115 7.38 -1.64 8.12
C ALA A 115 7.28 -1.39 6.62
N PRO A 116 6.58 -2.25 5.88
CA PRO A 116 6.35 -1.98 4.46
C PRO A 116 5.22 -0.98 4.31
N ILE A 117 5.41 -0.02 3.42
CA ILE A 117 4.42 1.03 3.17
C ILE A 117 4.25 1.12 1.66
N GLU A 118 3.01 1.11 1.21
CA GLU A 118 2.70 1.19 -0.21
C GLU A 118 2.30 2.60 -0.57
N LEU A 119 2.85 3.10 -1.67
CA LEU A 119 2.40 4.35 -2.27
C LEU A 119 1.66 4.02 -3.55
N ILE A 120 0.46 4.59 -3.71
CA ILE A 120 -0.38 4.24 -4.83
C ILE A 120 -0.81 5.53 -5.53
N GLU A 121 -0.62 5.55 -6.84
CA GLU A 121 -1.00 6.68 -7.67
C GLU A 121 -2.02 6.20 -8.68
N PHE A 122 -3.19 6.83 -8.71
CA PHE A 122 -4.21 6.50 -9.68
C PHE A 122 -4.10 7.42 -10.86
N GLU A 123 -4.29 6.88 -12.05
CA GLU A 123 -4.23 7.66 -13.26
C GLU A 123 -5.31 8.72 -13.20
N LYS A 124 -4.90 9.96 -13.44
CA LYS A 124 -5.86 11.04 -13.44
C LYS A 124 -6.65 11.01 -14.71
N ASN A 125 -7.94 11.07 -14.56
CA ASN A 125 -8.83 11.09 -15.70
C ASN A 125 -9.27 12.51 -15.92
N ASP A 126 -8.53 13.24 -16.73
CA ASP A 126 -8.92 14.61 -17.02
C ASP A 126 -9.70 14.74 -18.27
N LYS A 127 -10.16 13.66 -18.81
CA LYS A 127 -11.10 13.82 -19.85
C LYS A 127 -12.38 14.29 -19.32
N LYS A 128 -12.91 15.08 -19.98
CA LYS A 128 -14.14 15.60 -19.47
C LYS A 128 -15.19 15.57 -20.50
#